data_c671d12484be94cee3b6395f680f2968
#
_entry.id   c671d12484be94cee3b6395f680f2968
#
_cell.length_a   1.000
_cell.length_b   1.000
_cell.length_c   1.000
_cell.angle_alpha   90.00
_cell.angle_beta   90.00
_cell.angle_gamma   90.00
#
_symmetry.space_group_name_H-M   'P 1'
#
loop_
_entity.id
_entity.type
_entity.pdbx_description
1 polymer ?
#
loop_
_entity_poly.entity_id
_entity_poly.type
_entity_poly.pdbx_seq_one_letter_code
_entity_poly.pdbx_strand_id
1 'polypeptide(L)'
;YVEPILNKNGKIYVIISDALRYEVGDELTTIIRQEDMFEATIEPVISMLPSYTQLGMASLLPNKNIEFSGDEQATVIVDGINARSTNREKILNNYVSKSKTIKAKELLSMSKDGEDGTRALVKQNNVIYIYHDIIDNAGKLKTEDTVCKAVEDCLVELKQIIRKLTSANATNIIVTADHGFIYQNESIQESDYLGVQATGEKILYNDRRFVIGKKLNEQSSFKKFSSNQLGLKGDIL
;
A
#
# COMPACT_ATOMS: atom_id res chain seq x y z
N TYR A 1 -13.77 -6.48 -1.53
CA TYR A 1 -13.98 -5.62 -2.71
C TYR A 1 -13.61 -6.35 -4.02
N VAL A 2 -12.45 -7.00 -4.12
CA VAL A 2 -11.96 -7.63 -5.36
C VAL A 2 -12.76 -8.89 -5.70
N GLU A 3 -12.89 -9.83 -4.77
CA GLU A 3 -13.57 -11.11 -4.99
C GLU A 3 -15.01 -11.01 -5.49
N PRO A 4 -15.88 -10.15 -4.94
CA PRO A 4 -17.25 -10.03 -5.44
C PRO A 4 -17.35 -9.60 -6.90
N ILE A 5 -16.39 -8.83 -7.40
CA ILE A 5 -16.33 -8.40 -8.79
C ILE A 5 -15.85 -9.54 -9.68
N LEU A 6 -14.80 -10.24 -9.25
CA LEU A 6 -14.25 -11.38 -10.00
C LEU A 6 -15.25 -12.54 -10.10
N ASN A 7 -16.00 -12.81 -9.04
CA ASN A 7 -17.04 -13.84 -9.01
C ASN A 7 -18.17 -13.59 -10.02
N LYS A 8 -18.35 -12.34 -10.44
CA LYS A 8 -19.29 -11.93 -11.51
C LYS A 8 -18.62 -11.84 -12.89
N ASN A 9 -17.43 -12.44 -13.07
CA ASN A 9 -16.60 -12.33 -14.26
C ASN A 9 -16.23 -10.87 -14.63
N GLY A 10 -16.24 -9.99 -13.65
CA GLY A 10 -15.78 -8.61 -13.81
C GLY A 10 -14.26 -8.51 -13.78
N LYS A 11 -13.75 -7.38 -14.23
CA LYS A 11 -12.34 -7.00 -14.11
C LYS A 11 -12.18 -5.88 -13.10
N ILE A 12 -11.03 -5.81 -12.46
CA ILE A 12 -10.77 -4.81 -11.44
C ILE A 12 -9.34 -4.27 -11.51
N TYR A 13 -9.20 -2.98 -11.25
CA TYR A 13 -7.95 -2.23 -11.31
C TYR A 13 -7.74 -1.58 -9.94
N VAL A 14 -6.68 -1.99 -9.25
CA VAL A 14 -6.39 -1.55 -7.88
C VAL A 14 -5.19 -0.63 -7.92
N ILE A 15 -5.39 0.64 -7.62
CA ILE A 15 -4.33 1.63 -7.46
C ILE A 15 -3.96 1.65 -6.00
N ILE A 16 -2.72 1.27 -5.68
CA ILE A 16 -2.17 1.31 -4.33
C ILE A 16 -1.24 2.50 -4.26
N SER A 17 -1.71 3.56 -3.61
CA SER A 17 -0.94 4.79 -3.42
C SER A 17 -0.27 4.75 -2.05
N ASP A 18 1.06 4.64 -2.06
CA ASP A 18 1.90 4.52 -0.87
C ASP A 18 1.75 5.75 0.02
N ALA A 19 1.43 5.51 1.28
CA ALA A 19 1.16 6.53 2.31
C ALA A 19 -0.06 7.43 2.05
N LEU A 20 -1.03 7.08 1.20
CA LEU A 20 -2.24 7.88 0.99
C LEU A 20 -3.13 7.85 2.23
N ARG A 21 -3.36 9.02 2.83
CA ARG A 21 -4.26 9.16 3.99
C ARG A 21 -5.73 9.26 3.57
N TYR A 22 -6.62 8.96 4.54
CA TYR A 22 -8.06 9.04 4.32
C TYR A 22 -8.49 10.43 3.84
N GLU A 23 -7.97 11.52 4.43
CA GLU A 23 -8.32 12.90 4.06
C GLU A 23 -7.99 13.22 2.60
N VAL A 24 -6.84 12.71 2.12
CA VAL A 24 -6.43 12.86 0.71
C VAL A 24 -7.33 12.03 -0.22
N GLY A 25 -7.75 10.85 0.25
CA GLY A 25 -8.72 10.00 -0.45
C GLY A 25 -10.10 10.65 -0.55
N ASP A 26 -10.53 11.37 0.49
CA ASP A 26 -11.79 12.13 0.50
C ASP A 26 -11.76 13.31 -0.49
N GLU A 27 -10.64 14.03 -0.52
CA GLU A 27 -10.42 15.08 -1.50
C GLU A 27 -10.41 14.52 -2.94
N LEU A 28 -9.72 13.40 -3.18
CA LEU A 28 -9.76 12.70 -4.47
C LEU A 28 -11.20 12.33 -4.86
N THR A 29 -11.97 11.80 -3.92
CA THR A 29 -13.37 11.42 -4.15
C THR A 29 -14.19 12.64 -4.58
N THR A 30 -13.98 13.78 -3.93
CA THR A 30 -14.63 15.05 -4.28
C THR A 30 -14.25 15.50 -5.70
N ILE A 31 -12.97 15.45 -6.05
CA ILE A 31 -12.46 15.79 -7.37
C ILE A 31 -13.06 14.88 -8.47
N ILE A 32 -13.14 13.57 -8.20
CA ILE A 32 -13.68 12.60 -9.16
C ILE A 32 -15.19 12.79 -9.36
N ARG A 33 -15.96 13.06 -8.29
CA ARG A 33 -17.40 13.31 -8.37
C ARG A 33 -17.77 14.58 -9.13
N GLN A 34 -16.84 15.53 -9.28
CA GLN A 34 -17.06 16.71 -10.12
C GLN A 34 -17.03 16.41 -11.62
N GLU A 35 -16.64 15.20 -12.00
CA GLU A 35 -16.67 14.75 -13.38
C GLU A 35 -17.94 13.93 -13.63
N ASP A 36 -18.84 14.41 -14.48
CA ASP A 36 -20.16 13.82 -14.76
C ASP A 36 -20.13 12.34 -15.17
N MET A 37 -18.96 11.81 -15.51
CA MET A 37 -18.77 10.44 -16.00
C MET A 37 -18.43 9.43 -14.90
N PHE A 38 -18.19 9.86 -13.65
CA PHE A 38 -17.69 8.99 -12.59
C PHE A 38 -18.59 8.99 -11.36
N GLU A 39 -18.85 7.79 -10.86
CA GLU A 39 -19.35 7.59 -9.51
C GLU A 39 -18.18 7.18 -8.61
N ALA A 40 -18.05 7.83 -7.46
CA ALA A 40 -17.02 7.51 -6.48
C ALA A 40 -17.61 7.43 -5.07
N THR A 41 -17.18 6.46 -4.30
CA THR A 41 -17.49 6.30 -2.87
C THR A 41 -16.19 6.15 -2.10
N ILE A 42 -16.20 6.55 -0.84
CA ILE A 42 -15.05 6.38 0.05
C ILE A 42 -15.49 5.67 1.33
N GLU A 43 -14.64 4.77 1.81
CA GLU A 43 -14.83 4.07 3.07
C GLU A 43 -13.52 4.08 3.86
N PRO A 44 -13.56 4.30 5.19
CA PRO A 44 -12.36 4.24 6.01
C PRO A 44 -11.88 2.80 6.18
N VAL A 45 -10.58 2.58 6.08
CA VAL A 45 -9.91 1.31 6.34
C VAL A 45 -8.76 1.51 7.31
N ILE A 46 -8.60 0.59 8.26
CA ILE A 46 -7.46 0.57 9.16
C ILE A 46 -6.38 -0.32 8.54
N SER A 47 -5.18 0.21 8.36
CA SER A 47 -4.04 -0.55 7.86
C SER A 47 -3.49 -1.53 8.90
N MET A 48 -2.68 -2.47 8.45
CA MET A 48 -2.00 -3.44 9.32
C MET A 48 -1.03 -2.76 10.28
N LEU A 49 -0.82 -3.38 11.44
CA LEU A 49 0.22 -3.03 12.40
C LEU A 49 1.34 -4.08 12.38
N PRO A 50 2.61 -3.67 12.50
CA PRO A 50 3.10 -2.29 12.48
C PRO A 50 2.88 -1.61 11.12
N SER A 51 2.61 -0.29 11.16
CA SER A 51 2.25 0.49 9.98
C SER A 51 3.52 0.91 9.22
N TYR A 52 3.88 0.12 8.19
CA TYR A 52 4.99 0.40 7.28
C TYR A 52 4.79 -0.32 5.93
N THR A 53 5.48 0.18 4.92
CA THR A 53 5.26 -0.19 3.51
C THR A 53 5.33 -1.70 3.23
N GLN A 54 6.31 -2.43 3.79
CA GLN A 54 6.45 -3.85 3.46
C GLN A 54 5.25 -4.69 3.89
N LEU A 55 4.76 -4.49 5.12
CA LEU A 55 3.61 -5.22 5.65
C LEU A 55 2.30 -4.72 5.02
N GLY A 56 2.13 -3.41 4.91
CA GLY A 56 0.95 -2.82 4.30
C GLY A 56 0.74 -3.29 2.87
N MET A 57 1.78 -3.24 2.04
CA MET A 57 1.74 -3.74 0.66
C MET A 57 1.48 -5.25 0.58
N ALA A 58 2.05 -6.04 1.50
CA ALA A 58 1.81 -7.48 1.56
C ALA A 58 0.37 -7.81 1.95
N SER A 59 -0.22 -7.05 2.87
CA SER A 59 -1.60 -7.25 3.33
C SER A 59 -2.65 -6.96 2.27
N LEU A 60 -2.32 -6.14 1.28
CA LEU A 60 -3.20 -5.84 0.13
C LEU A 60 -3.13 -6.90 -0.97
N LEU A 61 -2.19 -7.83 -0.90
CA LEU A 61 -2.16 -8.99 -1.78
C LEU A 61 -3.14 -10.06 -1.28
N PRO A 62 -3.76 -10.86 -2.17
CA PRO A 62 -4.53 -12.00 -1.72
C PRO A 62 -3.63 -12.97 -0.97
N ASN A 63 -4.09 -13.43 0.19
CA ASN A 63 -3.29 -14.29 1.07
C ASN A 63 -4.17 -15.17 1.95
N LYS A 64 -3.60 -16.28 2.40
CA LYS A 64 -4.12 -17.09 3.52
C LYS A 64 -3.34 -16.82 4.80
N ASN A 65 -2.06 -16.52 4.65
CA ASN A 65 -1.15 -16.31 5.78
C ASN A 65 -0.11 -15.25 5.45
N ILE A 66 0.11 -14.36 6.41
CA ILE A 66 1.22 -13.41 6.40
C ILE A 66 2.06 -13.68 7.62
N GLU A 67 3.37 -13.71 7.47
CA GLU A 67 4.33 -13.91 8.55
C GLU A 67 5.61 -13.11 8.32
N PHE A 68 6.37 -12.89 9.38
CA PHE A 68 7.72 -12.37 9.28
C PHE A 68 8.73 -13.50 9.17
N SER A 69 9.72 -13.33 8.29
CA SER A 69 10.89 -14.20 8.31
C SER A 69 11.75 -13.93 9.54
N GLY A 70 12.50 -14.92 9.97
CA GLY A 70 13.44 -14.77 11.09
C GLY A 70 14.76 -14.08 10.72
N ASP A 71 14.84 -13.44 9.53
CA ASP A 71 16.01 -12.71 9.09
C ASP A 71 16.12 -11.33 9.76
N GLU A 72 17.27 -10.68 9.66
CA GLU A 72 17.57 -9.38 10.28
C GLU A 72 16.79 -8.19 9.65
N GLN A 73 16.01 -8.45 8.61
CA GLN A 73 15.19 -7.44 7.95
C GLN A 73 13.70 -7.63 8.23
N ALA A 74 13.33 -8.65 9.03
CA ALA A 74 11.94 -9.05 9.24
C ALA A 74 11.14 -9.07 7.94
N THR A 75 11.69 -9.74 6.91
CA THR A 75 11.09 -9.80 5.58
C THR A 75 9.68 -10.37 5.67
N VAL A 76 8.71 -9.74 5.03
CA VAL A 76 7.32 -10.20 5.01
C VAL A 76 7.13 -11.32 4.00
N ILE A 77 6.57 -12.43 4.45
CA ILE A 77 6.27 -13.62 3.65
C ILE A 77 4.75 -13.74 3.51
N VAL A 78 4.28 -13.92 2.30
CA VAL A 78 2.87 -14.19 1.97
C VAL A 78 2.79 -15.61 1.39
N ASP A 79 2.11 -16.50 2.10
CA ASP A 79 1.94 -17.92 1.69
C ASP A 79 3.25 -18.58 1.24
N GLY A 80 4.31 -18.36 2.00
CA GLY A 80 5.64 -18.92 1.73
C GLY A 80 6.47 -18.17 0.67
N ILE A 81 5.96 -17.07 0.12
CA ILE A 81 6.65 -16.25 -0.88
C ILE A 81 7.01 -14.89 -0.28
N ASN A 82 8.27 -14.46 -0.44
CA ASN A 82 8.71 -13.13 -0.06
C ASN A 82 7.91 -12.05 -0.82
N ALA A 83 7.25 -11.14 -0.10
CA ALA A 83 6.34 -10.13 -0.66
C ALA A 83 7.03 -8.86 -1.20
N ARG A 84 8.35 -8.92 -1.48
CA ARG A 84 9.05 -7.82 -2.16
C ARG A 84 8.41 -7.52 -3.52
N SER A 85 8.59 -6.31 -4.00
CA SER A 85 7.96 -5.81 -5.24
C SER A 85 8.11 -6.74 -6.44
N THR A 86 9.25 -7.41 -6.57
CA THR A 86 9.56 -8.37 -7.65
C THR A 86 8.69 -9.63 -7.65
N ASN A 87 8.10 -9.99 -6.51
CA ASN A 87 7.32 -11.22 -6.34
C ASN A 87 5.81 -10.98 -6.25
N ARG A 88 5.37 -9.73 -6.13
CA ARG A 88 3.95 -9.40 -5.93
C ARG A 88 3.06 -9.90 -7.06
N GLU A 89 3.53 -9.79 -8.30
CA GLU A 89 2.81 -10.34 -9.47
C GLU A 89 2.67 -11.85 -9.40
N LYS A 90 3.71 -12.57 -8.98
CA LYS A 90 3.67 -14.02 -8.76
C LYS A 90 2.66 -14.39 -7.68
N ILE A 91 2.66 -13.69 -6.54
CA ILE A 91 1.68 -13.91 -5.47
C ILE A 91 0.27 -13.69 -5.99
N LEU A 92 0.03 -12.58 -6.69
CA LEU A 92 -1.28 -12.25 -7.24
C LEU A 92 -1.77 -13.31 -8.23
N ASN A 93 -0.89 -13.78 -9.13
CA ASN A 93 -1.21 -14.81 -10.11
C ASN A 93 -1.48 -16.20 -9.51
N ASN A 94 -1.00 -16.50 -8.29
CA ASN A 94 -1.35 -17.73 -7.60
C ASN A 94 -2.84 -17.77 -7.19
N TYR A 95 -3.49 -16.62 -7.07
CA TYR A 95 -4.90 -16.50 -6.69
C TYR A 95 -5.80 -16.15 -7.87
N VAL A 96 -5.33 -15.30 -8.76
CA VAL A 96 -6.13 -14.81 -9.89
C VAL A 96 -5.31 -14.93 -11.17
N SER A 97 -5.72 -15.81 -12.05
CA SER A 97 -5.10 -15.93 -13.38
C SER A 97 -5.27 -14.65 -14.20
N LYS A 98 -4.29 -14.36 -15.04
CA LYS A 98 -4.25 -13.12 -15.84
C LYS A 98 -4.27 -11.88 -14.96
N SER A 99 -3.35 -11.84 -14.01
CA SER A 99 -3.09 -10.67 -13.18
C SER A 99 -1.77 -10.03 -13.56
N LYS A 100 -1.69 -8.71 -13.38
CA LYS A 100 -0.50 -7.91 -13.68
C LYS A 100 -0.21 -6.93 -12.54
N THR A 101 1.06 -6.67 -12.31
CA THR A 101 1.49 -5.53 -11.50
C THR A 101 2.26 -4.54 -12.36
N ILE A 102 2.03 -3.24 -12.17
CA ILE A 102 2.67 -2.18 -12.94
C ILE A 102 2.90 -0.96 -12.05
N LYS A 103 3.95 -0.19 -12.31
CA LYS A 103 4.13 1.10 -11.66
C LYS A 103 3.27 2.17 -12.33
N ALA A 104 2.78 3.13 -11.55
CA ALA A 104 1.99 4.26 -12.05
C ALA A 104 2.70 5.01 -13.18
N LYS A 105 3.98 5.31 -12.99
CA LYS A 105 4.81 5.99 -13.99
C LYS A 105 4.90 5.22 -15.31
N GLU A 106 5.03 3.90 -15.24
CA GLU A 106 5.05 3.03 -16.42
C GLU A 106 3.70 3.05 -17.13
N LEU A 107 2.60 2.86 -16.38
CA LEU A 107 1.25 2.94 -16.91
C LEU A 107 1.01 4.29 -17.61
N LEU A 108 1.40 5.40 -17.00
CA LEU A 108 1.21 6.75 -17.56
C LEU A 108 2.00 6.98 -18.86
N SER A 109 3.17 6.36 -18.99
CA SER A 109 3.99 6.46 -20.20
C SER A 109 3.50 5.61 -21.37
N MET A 110 2.64 4.60 -21.13
CA MET A 110 2.12 3.73 -22.18
C MET A 110 1.26 4.51 -23.17
N SER A 111 1.29 4.11 -24.44
CA SER A 111 0.30 4.54 -25.43
C SER A 111 -1.10 4.05 -25.04
N LYS A 112 -2.14 4.66 -25.62
CA LYS A 112 -3.52 4.18 -25.41
C LYS A 112 -3.76 2.86 -26.16
N ASP A 113 -3.37 2.83 -27.41
CA ASP A 113 -3.59 1.75 -28.38
C ASP A 113 -2.28 1.06 -28.75
N GLY A 114 -2.37 -0.10 -29.40
CA GLY A 114 -1.24 -0.94 -29.77
C GLY A 114 -1.14 -2.19 -28.89
N GLU A 115 -0.23 -3.10 -29.25
CA GLU A 115 -0.04 -4.37 -28.53
C GLU A 115 0.43 -4.16 -27.10
N ASP A 116 1.27 -3.15 -26.87
CA ASP A 116 1.79 -2.76 -25.54
C ASP A 116 1.02 -1.55 -24.96
N GLY A 117 -0.14 -1.22 -25.50
CA GLY A 117 -0.94 -0.09 -25.04
C GLY A 117 -1.82 -0.41 -23.83
N THR A 118 -2.32 0.65 -23.18
CA THR A 118 -3.19 0.52 -22.00
C THR A 118 -4.44 -0.30 -22.29
N ARG A 119 -5.02 -0.22 -23.52
CA ARG A 119 -6.18 -1.04 -23.92
C ARG A 119 -5.86 -2.53 -23.98
N ALA A 120 -4.68 -2.89 -24.48
CA ALA A 120 -4.23 -4.28 -24.51
C ALA A 120 -4.01 -4.79 -23.08
N LEU A 121 -3.36 -4.01 -22.22
CA LEU A 121 -3.15 -4.32 -20.81
C LEU A 121 -4.48 -4.60 -20.08
N VAL A 122 -5.46 -3.70 -20.22
CA VAL A 122 -6.82 -3.82 -19.65
C VAL A 122 -7.57 -5.03 -20.22
N LYS A 123 -7.47 -5.29 -21.52
CA LYS A 123 -8.14 -6.41 -22.18
C LYS A 123 -7.60 -7.76 -21.73
N GLN A 124 -6.30 -7.89 -21.58
CA GLN A 124 -5.61 -9.16 -21.32
C GLN A 124 -5.68 -9.61 -19.85
N ASN A 125 -5.89 -8.69 -18.91
CA ASN A 125 -5.83 -8.98 -17.49
C ASN A 125 -7.21 -8.86 -16.82
N ASN A 126 -7.43 -9.70 -15.80
CA ASN A 126 -8.61 -9.67 -14.95
C ASN A 126 -8.39 -8.74 -13.75
N VAL A 127 -7.16 -8.71 -13.23
CA VAL A 127 -6.73 -7.85 -12.13
C VAL A 127 -5.45 -7.14 -12.51
N ILE A 128 -5.39 -5.83 -12.27
CA ILE A 128 -4.14 -5.06 -12.39
C ILE A 128 -3.92 -4.30 -11.09
N TYR A 129 -2.76 -4.51 -10.47
CA TYR A 129 -2.30 -3.71 -9.34
C TYR A 129 -1.34 -2.64 -9.83
N ILE A 130 -1.70 -1.39 -9.59
CA ILE A 130 -0.91 -0.20 -9.99
C ILE A 130 -0.29 0.40 -8.73
N TYR A 131 1.04 0.39 -8.66
CA TYR A 131 1.79 0.94 -7.52
C TYR A 131 2.18 2.39 -7.79
N HIS A 132 1.78 3.26 -6.88
CA HIS A 132 1.97 4.70 -6.93
C HIS A 132 2.64 5.16 -5.62
N ASP A 133 3.67 6.02 -5.67
CA ASP A 133 4.57 6.26 -4.54
C ASP A 133 4.99 7.74 -4.34
N ILE A 134 4.23 8.70 -4.85
CA ILE A 134 4.58 10.13 -4.79
C ILE A 134 4.72 10.62 -3.35
N ILE A 135 3.74 10.33 -2.49
CA ILE A 135 3.71 10.84 -1.11
C ILE A 135 4.84 10.23 -0.29
N ASP A 136 5.04 8.91 -0.34
CA ASP A 136 6.11 8.24 0.42
C ASP A 136 7.50 8.71 -0.02
N ASN A 137 7.71 8.90 -1.31
CA ASN A 137 8.99 9.41 -1.83
C ASN A 137 9.26 10.85 -1.37
N ALA A 138 8.26 11.71 -1.30
CA ALA A 138 8.38 13.06 -0.79
C ALA A 138 8.64 13.10 0.73
N GLY A 139 7.98 12.22 1.50
CA GLY A 139 8.17 12.10 2.94
C GLY A 139 9.60 11.75 3.36
N LYS A 140 10.40 11.19 2.44
CA LYS A 140 11.85 10.97 2.64
C LYS A 140 12.68 12.25 2.56
N LEU A 141 12.16 13.33 1.97
CA LEU A 141 12.86 14.59 1.70
C LEU A 141 12.73 15.68 2.78
N LYS A 142 12.22 15.38 3.96
CA LYS A 142 12.29 16.14 5.24
C LYS A 142 11.85 17.63 5.25
N THR A 143 11.11 18.18 4.30
CA THR A 143 10.59 19.55 4.34
C THR A 143 9.07 19.57 4.21
N GLU A 144 8.40 20.39 5.04
CA GLU A 144 6.93 20.48 5.10
C GLU A 144 6.29 20.89 3.77
N ASP A 145 6.84 21.88 3.11
CA ASP A 145 6.38 22.34 1.79
C ASP A 145 6.40 21.21 0.75
N THR A 146 7.33 20.25 0.92
CA THR A 146 7.49 19.11 0.03
C THR A 146 6.34 18.11 0.17
N VAL A 147 5.82 17.92 1.38
CA VAL A 147 4.71 16.97 1.62
C VAL A 147 3.39 17.53 1.12
N CYS A 148 3.09 18.82 1.37
CA CYS A 148 1.88 19.45 0.86
C CYS A 148 1.84 19.43 -0.67
N LYS A 149 2.95 19.81 -1.31
CA LYS A 149 3.09 19.74 -2.76
C LYS A 149 2.95 18.31 -3.29
N ALA A 150 3.52 17.33 -2.59
CA ALA A 150 3.40 15.92 -2.99
C ALA A 150 1.95 15.41 -2.91
N VAL A 151 1.14 15.90 -1.98
CA VAL A 151 -0.28 15.59 -1.91
C VAL A 151 -1.02 16.15 -3.13
N GLU A 152 -0.76 17.41 -3.50
CA GLU A 152 -1.33 18.01 -4.71
C GLU A 152 -0.92 17.24 -5.98
N ASP A 153 0.37 16.96 -6.14
CA ASP A 153 0.91 16.20 -7.27
C ASP A 153 0.31 14.77 -7.30
N CYS A 154 0.13 14.14 -6.15
CA CYS A 154 -0.52 12.83 -5.99
C CYS A 154 -1.96 12.86 -6.51
N LEU A 155 -2.76 13.83 -6.11
CA LEU A 155 -4.15 13.97 -6.56
C LEU A 155 -4.24 14.15 -8.08
N VAL A 156 -3.35 14.96 -8.64
CA VAL A 156 -3.27 15.17 -10.10
C VAL A 156 -2.93 13.86 -10.81
N GLU A 157 -1.92 13.12 -10.33
CA GLU A 157 -1.47 11.88 -10.96
C GLU A 157 -2.52 10.77 -10.81
N LEU A 158 -3.14 10.61 -9.64
CA LEU A 158 -4.22 9.64 -9.43
C LEU A 158 -5.40 9.90 -10.38
N LYS A 159 -5.79 11.15 -10.56
CA LYS A 159 -6.82 11.53 -11.54
C LYS A 159 -6.40 11.15 -12.98
N GLN A 160 -5.14 11.38 -13.35
CA GLN A 160 -4.63 10.98 -14.67
C GLN A 160 -4.65 9.46 -14.86
N ILE A 161 -4.26 8.68 -13.84
CA ILE A 161 -4.31 7.22 -13.86
C ILE A 161 -5.75 6.73 -14.06
N ILE A 162 -6.70 7.26 -13.28
CA ILE A 162 -8.12 6.90 -13.38
C ILE A 162 -8.65 7.21 -14.79
N ARG A 163 -8.39 8.40 -15.33
CA ARG A 163 -8.81 8.78 -16.69
C ARG A 163 -8.17 7.90 -17.75
N LYS A 164 -6.92 7.52 -17.59
CA LYS A 164 -6.23 6.64 -18.53
C LYS A 164 -6.82 5.24 -18.54
N LEU A 165 -7.09 4.67 -17.37
CA LEU A 165 -7.74 3.38 -17.22
C LEU A 165 -9.15 3.38 -17.82
N THR A 166 -9.98 4.37 -17.49
CA THR A 166 -11.34 4.48 -18.02
C THR A 166 -11.37 4.70 -19.53
N SER A 167 -10.43 5.46 -20.08
CA SER A 167 -10.28 5.62 -21.52
C SER A 167 -9.91 4.31 -22.24
N ALA A 168 -9.38 3.34 -21.50
CA ALA A 168 -9.09 1.98 -21.95
C ALA A 168 -10.21 0.97 -21.65
N ASN A 169 -11.41 1.45 -21.25
CA ASN A 169 -12.59 0.68 -20.86
C ASN A 169 -12.46 -0.07 -19.51
N ALA A 170 -11.65 0.40 -18.60
CA ALA A 170 -11.66 -0.05 -17.20
C ALA A 170 -12.91 0.50 -16.50
N THR A 171 -13.70 -0.35 -15.85
CA THR A 171 -14.98 0.03 -15.21
C THR A 171 -14.94 -0.02 -13.70
N ASN A 172 -14.15 -0.92 -13.11
CA ASN A 172 -14.07 -1.08 -11.68
C ASN A 172 -12.67 -0.68 -11.22
N ILE A 173 -12.55 0.47 -10.58
CA ILE A 173 -11.28 1.00 -10.08
C ILE A 173 -11.39 1.16 -8.57
N ILE A 174 -10.41 0.64 -7.84
CA ILE A 174 -10.22 0.87 -6.41
C ILE A 174 -8.95 1.69 -6.25
N VAL A 175 -9.02 2.74 -5.42
CA VAL A 175 -7.84 3.42 -4.91
C VAL A 175 -7.72 3.09 -3.43
N THR A 176 -6.56 2.62 -3.00
CA THR A 176 -6.30 2.25 -1.61
C THR A 176 -4.87 2.62 -1.23
N ALA A 177 -4.55 2.45 0.05
CA ALA A 177 -3.22 2.69 0.60
C ALA A 177 -2.77 1.51 1.45
N ASP A 178 -1.47 1.35 1.57
CA ASP A 178 -0.82 0.40 2.47
C ASP A 178 -0.72 0.94 3.90
N HIS A 179 -0.46 2.24 4.05
CA HIS A 179 -0.48 3.01 5.29
C HIS A 179 -0.70 4.50 5.01
N GLY A 180 -0.77 5.31 6.06
CA GLY A 180 -0.79 6.76 5.96
C GLY A 180 0.56 7.38 6.38
N PHE A 181 0.58 8.68 6.60
CA PHE A 181 1.71 9.41 7.17
C PHE A 181 1.27 10.28 8.34
N ILE A 182 2.21 10.69 9.17
CA ILE A 182 1.95 11.62 10.27
C ILE A 182 2.35 13.02 9.81
N TYR A 183 1.41 13.94 9.88
CA TYR A 183 1.71 15.37 9.76
C TYR A 183 2.49 15.83 10.98
N GLN A 184 3.66 16.40 10.77
CA GLN A 184 4.48 16.93 11.83
C GLN A 184 5.05 18.28 11.38
N ASN A 185 4.51 19.35 11.94
CA ASN A 185 4.87 20.73 11.60
C ASN A 185 6.11 21.22 12.34
N GLU A 186 6.50 20.55 13.41
CA GLU A 186 7.65 20.93 14.21
C GLU A 186 8.67 19.79 14.27
N SER A 187 9.94 20.11 14.32
CA SER A 187 10.98 19.10 14.54
C SER A 187 10.79 18.44 15.89
N ILE A 188 10.91 17.11 15.95
CA ILE A 188 10.87 16.36 17.21
C ILE A 188 12.02 16.83 18.08
N GLN A 189 11.71 17.29 19.30
CA GLN A 189 12.70 17.68 20.27
C GLN A 189 13.35 16.44 20.90
N GLU A 190 14.58 16.58 21.40
CA GLU A 190 15.28 15.44 22.07
C GLU A 190 14.48 14.86 23.25
N SER A 191 13.71 15.70 23.95
CA SER A 191 12.80 15.27 25.03
C SER A 191 11.69 14.34 24.59
N ASP A 192 11.33 14.34 23.29
CA ASP A 192 10.23 13.56 22.75
C ASP A 192 10.66 12.16 22.29
N TYR A 193 11.97 11.90 22.28
CA TYR A 193 12.50 10.57 22.01
C TYR A 193 12.39 9.68 23.26
N LEU A 194 11.87 8.48 23.04
CA LEU A 194 11.93 7.44 24.08
C LEU A 194 13.40 7.07 24.33
N GLY A 195 13.93 7.42 25.49
CA GLY A 195 15.26 7.04 25.93
C GLY A 195 15.43 5.54 26.24
N VAL A 196 14.40 4.73 25.98
CA VAL A 196 14.36 3.31 26.32
C VAL A 196 14.40 2.48 25.05
N GLN A 197 15.32 1.53 24.97
CA GLN A 197 15.40 0.57 23.86
C GLN A 197 14.54 -0.66 24.17
N ALA A 198 13.86 -1.17 23.17
CA ALA A 198 13.16 -2.45 23.28
C ALA A 198 14.16 -3.59 23.48
N THR A 199 13.82 -4.54 24.34
CA THR A 199 14.63 -5.72 24.64
C THR A 199 13.84 -7.01 24.38
N GLY A 200 14.52 -8.12 24.12
CA GLY A 200 13.90 -9.42 23.86
C GLY A 200 14.95 -10.46 23.52
N GLU A 201 14.51 -11.67 23.13
CA GLU A 201 15.43 -12.72 22.71
C GLU A 201 16.21 -12.32 21.44
N LYS A 202 15.52 -11.74 20.46
CA LYS A 202 16.14 -11.24 19.23
C LYS A 202 15.36 -10.06 18.67
N ILE A 203 16.04 -8.94 18.44
CA ILE A 203 15.51 -7.81 17.66
C ILE A 203 15.81 -8.07 16.19
N LEU A 204 14.79 -8.05 15.34
CA LEU A 204 14.90 -8.29 13.91
C LEU A 204 14.87 -7.00 13.11
N TYR A 205 14.01 -6.06 13.51
CA TYR A 205 13.88 -4.79 12.84
C TYR A 205 13.51 -3.69 13.85
N ASN A 206 14.14 -2.56 13.72
CA ASN A 206 13.90 -1.40 14.58
C ASN A 206 13.64 -0.16 13.72
N ASP A 207 12.48 0.42 13.86
CA ASP A 207 12.07 1.66 13.22
C ASP A 207 11.80 2.75 14.26
N ARG A 208 11.52 3.97 13.80
CA ARG A 208 11.23 5.12 14.68
C ARG A 208 10.02 4.90 15.58
N ARG A 209 9.06 4.10 15.20
CA ARG A 209 7.74 3.95 15.84
C ARG A 209 7.44 2.55 16.32
N PHE A 210 8.20 1.55 15.90
CA PHE A 210 7.95 0.16 16.26
C PHE A 210 9.23 -0.69 16.20
N VAL A 211 9.17 -1.81 16.88
CA VAL A 211 10.22 -2.82 16.87
C VAL A 211 9.59 -4.17 16.56
N ILE A 212 10.23 -4.95 15.70
CA ILE A 212 9.86 -6.33 15.39
C ILE A 212 10.94 -7.24 15.96
N GLY A 213 10.52 -8.29 16.68
CA GLY A 213 11.48 -9.22 17.28
C GLY A 213 10.83 -10.48 17.82
N LYS A 214 11.67 -11.33 18.42
CA LYS A 214 11.22 -12.55 19.10
C LYS A 214 11.20 -12.33 20.60
N LYS A 215 10.11 -12.79 21.25
CA LYS A 215 9.94 -12.74 22.69
C LYS A 215 10.34 -11.38 23.28
N LEU A 216 9.81 -10.31 22.70
CA LEU A 216 10.04 -8.97 23.21
C LEU A 216 9.54 -8.86 24.65
N ASN A 217 10.32 -8.19 25.49
CA ASN A 217 9.94 -7.94 26.87
C ASN A 217 8.87 -6.86 26.95
N GLU A 218 7.98 -6.97 27.93
CA GLU A 218 7.03 -5.92 28.24
C GLU A 218 7.73 -4.75 28.91
N GLN A 219 7.42 -3.55 28.48
CA GLN A 219 7.95 -2.31 29.02
C GLN A 219 6.84 -1.25 29.01
N SER A 220 6.81 -0.40 30.03
CA SER A 220 5.77 0.62 30.16
C SER A 220 5.71 1.62 29.00
N SER A 221 6.84 1.81 28.32
CA SER A 221 6.99 2.75 27.20
C SER A 221 6.55 2.17 25.84
N PHE A 222 6.26 0.86 25.76
CA PHE A 222 5.87 0.19 24.53
C PHE A 222 4.54 -0.54 24.68
N LYS A 223 3.70 -0.46 23.66
CA LYS A 223 2.55 -1.34 23.52
C LYS A 223 2.98 -2.60 22.76
N LYS A 224 2.95 -3.74 23.43
CA LYS A 224 3.27 -5.02 22.84
C LYS A 224 2.03 -5.66 22.18
N PHE A 225 2.25 -6.25 21.01
CA PHE A 225 1.28 -7.09 20.33
C PHE A 225 1.91 -8.45 20.03
N SER A 226 1.12 -9.50 19.99
CA SER A 226 1.54 -10.79 19.43
C SER A 226 1.16 -10.89 17.96
N SER A 227 1.86 -11.71 17.19
CA SER A 227 1.52 -11.99 15.78
C SER A 227 0.05 -12.36 15.62
N ASN A 228 -0.47 -13.22 16.50
CA ASN A 228 -1.86 -13.67 16.45
C ASN A 228 -2.88 -12.53 16.67
N GLN A 229 -2.58 -11.56 17.56
CA GLN A 229 -3.46 -10.39 17.76
C GLN A 229 -3.55 -9.52 16.50
N LEU A 230 -2.54 -9.55 15.66
CA LEU A 230 -2.48 -8.80 14.41
C LEU A 230 -2.84 -9.64 13.18
N GLY A 231 -3.33 -10.88 13.39
CA GLY A 231 -3.68 -11.77 12.28
C GLY A 231 -2.50 -12.31 11.48
N LEU A 232 -1.29 -12.22 12.06
CA LEU A 232 -0.06 -12.73 11.45
C LEU A 232 0.25 -14.14 11.97
N LYS A 233 0.93 -14.95 11.16
CA LYS A 233 1.45 -16.25 11.58
C LYS A 233 2.79 -16.13 12.31
N GLY A 234 3.11 -17.13 13.11
CA GLY A 234 4.41 -17.25 13.78
C GLY A 234 4.47 -16.55 15.13
N ASP A 235 5.69 -16.41 15.64
CA ASP A 235 6.02 -15.91 16.98
C ASP A 235 6.87 -14.64 16.97
N ILE A 236 6.97 -14.00 15.80
CA ILE A 236 7.78 -12.80 15.59
C ILE A 236 6.86 -11.58 15.58
N LEU A 237 7.03 -10.76 16.62
CA LEU A 237 6.49 -9.38 16.63
C LEU A 237 7.09 -8.57 17.75
#